data_a2a59502792f1aca5b23993057dbf3a6
#
_entry.id   a2a59502792f1aca5b23993057dbf3a6
#
_cell.length_a   1.000
_cell.length_b   1.000
_cell.length_c   1.000
_cell.angle_alpha   90.00
_cell.angle_beta   90.00
_cell.angle_gamma   90.00
#
_symmetry.space_group_name_H-M   'P 1'
#
loop_
_entity.id
_entity.type
_entity.pdbx_description
1 polymer ?
#
loop_
_entity_poly.entity_id
_entity_poly.type
_entity_poly.pdbx_seq_one_letter_code
_entity_poly.pdbx_strand_id
1 'polypeptide(L)'
;MGKRFDTLLFPGGKNKVFTLSYDDGVTQDRRLVEIFNKYNVKCTFNLGYGNLGWKSDPKFPVNISRVEKEEVRELYRNHEVGGHALYHSDISSLGAPYSMYEILEDKAGLEKLTGYPLVMFAYPFGLFNEKTKEYLKIAGYKGARTVKSTQSFELPKDPYELDPTCHHNDEKLMELAEKFVTMRTFKPSMFYVWGHAYEFDRNDNWDVIENLVKYISENGQDIWFATNGEILDYIQAYQMIEYSVDGSMIRNPSAIDVEIMTAFGQKEILKAGTVTEIGETPL
;
A
#
# COMPACT_ATOMS: atom_id res chain seq x y z
N MET A 1 11.68 21.44 -14.92
CA MET A 1 10.80 21.36 -13.75
C MET A 1 11.36 22.29 -12.69
N GLY A 2 10.65 23.35 -12.32
CA GLY A 2 11.05 24.24 -11.24
C GLY A 2 11.18 23.46 -9.94
N LYS A 3 12.11 23.86 -9.06
CA LYS A 3 12.24 23.29 -7.73
C LYS A 3 10.93 23.58 -6.97
N ARG A 4 10.22 22.55 -6.52
CA ARG A 4 9.11 22.69 -5.58
C ARG A 4 9.68 23.18 -4.25
N PHE A 5 9.11 24.24 -3.73
CA PHE A 5 9.47 24.77 -2.42
C PHE A 5 8.55 24.28 -1.30
N ASP A 6 7.60 23.42 -1.64
CA ASP A 6 6.64 22.82 -0.72
C ASP A 6 7.00 21.38 -0.41
N THR A 7 6.44 20.88 0.69
CA THR A 7 6.58 19.49 1.12
C THR A 7 5.20 18.87 1.23
N LEU A 8 5.02 17.68 0.68
CA LEU A 8 3.82 16.87 0.84
C LEU A 8 3.55 16.62 2.33
N LEU A 9 2.32 16.88 2.74
CA LEU A 9 1.76 16.37 4.00
C LEU A 9 0.69 15.33 3.68
N PHE A 10 0.63 14.26 4.44
CA PHE A 10 -0.47 13.30 4.38
C PHE A 10 -1.73 13.86 5.06
N PRO A 11 -2.92 13.29 4.81
CA PRO A 11 -4.18 13.75 5.38
C PRO A 11 -4.13 14.02 6.88
N GLY A 12 -4.64 15.20 7.29
CA GLY A 12 -4.55 15.72 8.65
C GLY A 12 -3.23 16.41 8.96
N GLY A 13 -2.49 16.87 7.96
CA GLY A 13 -1.22 17.58 8.10
C GLY A 13 -0.09 16.72 8.64
N LYS A 14 -0.09 15.43 8.36
CA LYS A 14 0.83 14.43 8.88
C LYS A 14 2.04 14.25 7.97
N ASN A 15 3.20 13.93 8.56
CA ASN A 15 4.42 13.60 7.80
C ASN A 15 4.68 12.10 7.70
N LYS A 16 3.86 11.29 8.36
CA LYS A 16 4.07 9.83 8.47
C LYS A 16 2.86 9.07 7.97
N VAL A 17 3.09 7.96 7.27
CA VAL A 17 2.07 6.98 6.86
C VAL A 17 2.51 5.58 7.23
N PHE A 18 1.60 4.78 7.77
CA PHE A 18 1.78 3.36 8.03
C PHE A 18 0.87 2.54 7.13
N THR A 19 1.42 1.51 6.51
CA THR A 19 0.69 0.59 5.64
C THR A 19 1.14 -0.85 5.82
N LEU A 20 0.22 -1.75 5.54
CA LEU A 20 0.39 -3.19 5.62
C LEU A 20 0.03 -3.84 4.28
N SER A 21 0.69 -4.95 3.96
CA SER A 21 0.38 -5.75 2.77
C SER A 21 0.53 -7.23 3.08
N TYR A 22 -0.53 -8.01 2.87
CA TYR A 22 -0.54 -9.45 3.13
C TYR A 22 -0.97 -10.22 1.90
N ASP A 23 -0.31 -11.37 1.66
CA ASP A 23 -0.45 -12.11 0.42
C ASP A 23 -1.27 -13.38 0.58
N ASP A 24 -1.69 -13.89 -0.58
CA ASP A 24 -2.23 -15.23 -0.78
C ASP A 24 -3.71 -15.43 -0.48
N GLY A 25 -4.38 -14.57 0.28
CA GLY A 25 -5.79 -14.75 0.63
C GLY A 25 -6.06 -16.05 1.41
N VAL A 26 -5.21 -16.34 2.39
CA VAL A 26 -5.33 -17.54 3.22
C VAL A 26 -6.45 -17.40 4.26
N THR A 27 -6.97 -18.53 4.75
CA THR A 27 -8.07 -18.51 5.75
C THR A 27 -7.70 -17.79 7.04
N GLN A 28 -6.42 -17.68 7.36
CA GLN A 28 -5.89 -16.90 8.49
C GLN A 28 -6.11 -15.39 8.35
N ASP A 29 -6.37 -14.88 7.15
CA ASP A 29 -6.70 -13.47 6.94
C ASP A 29 -7.93 -13.04 7.73
N ARG A 30 -8.85 -13.96 8.05
CA ARG A 30 -10.01 -13.67 8.91
C ARG A 30 -9.58 -13.12 10.27
N ARG A 31 -8.62 -13.80 10.94
CA ARG A 31 -8.06 -13.35 12.21
C ARG A 31 -7.25 -12.06 12.05
N LEU A 32 -6.49 -11.97 10.96
CA LEU A 32 -5.69 -10.77 10.70
C LEU A 32 -6.56 -9.54 10.49
N VAL A 33 -7.66 -9.65 9.73
CA VAL A 33 -8.67 -8.60 9.53
C VAL A 33 -9.33 -8.19 10.86
N GLU A 34 -9.68 -9.15 11.72
CA GLU A 34 -10.22 -8.84 13.06
C GLU A 34 -9.24 -8.00 13.88
N ILE A 35 -7.94 -8.37 13.88
CA ILE A 35 -6.89 -7.60 14.56
C ILE A 35 -6.79 -6.19 13.95
N PHE A 36 -6.71 -6.08 12.64
CA PHE A 36 -6.55 -4.77 11.99
C PHE A 36 -7.76 -3.86 12.19
N ASN A 37 -8.97 -4.39 12.11
CA ASN A 37 -10.20 -3.64 12.41
C ASN A 37 -10.25 -3.18 13.88
N LYS A 38 -9.84 -4.02 14.84
CA LYS A 38 -9.77 -3.66 16.27
C LYS A 38 -8.91 -2.43 16.52
N TYR A 39 -7.80 -2.28 15.80
CA TYR A 39 -6.86 -1.17 15.96
C TYR A 39 -7.03 -0.08 14.89
N ASN A 40 -8.06 -0.17 14.05
CA ASN A 40 -8.36 0.79 12.98
C ASN A 40 -7.18 1.04 12.02
N VAL A 41 -6.39 -0.01 11.72
CA VAL A 41 -5.30 0.05 10.74
C VAL A 41 -5.74 -0.49 9.40
N LYS A 42 -5.12 -0.02 8.32
CA LYS A 42 -5.43 -0.39 6.94
C LYS A 42 -4.42 -1.41 6.41
N CYS A 43 -4.87 -2.25 5.49
CA CYS A 43 -4.04 -3.25 4.83
C CYS A 43 -4.45 -3.42 3.37
N THR A 44 -3.50 -3.77 2.52
CA THR A 44 -3.74 -4.27 1.16
C THR A 44 -3.55 -5.78 1.16
N PHE A 45 -4.60 -6.54 0.85
CA PHE A 45 -4.56 -7.99 0.72
C PHE A 45 -4.43 -8.38 -0.75
N ASN A 46 -3.33 -9.04 -1.11
CA ASN A 46 -3.04 -9.42 -2.49
C ASN A 46 -3.50 -10.86 -2.73
N LEU A 47 -4.50 -11.01 -3.59
CA LEU A 47 -5.19 -12.27 -3.82
C LEU A 47 -4.93 -12.79 -5.23
N GLY A 48 -4.83 -14.11 -5.40
CA GLY A 48 -4.89 -14.78 -6.69
C GLY A 48 -6.29 -15.36 -6.92
N TYR A 49 -7.07 -14.76 -7.84
CA TYR A 49 -8.48 -15.16 -8.07
C TYR A 49 -8.65 -16.65 -8.38
N GLY A 50 -7.71 -17.23 -9.15
CA GLY A 50 -7.75 -18.66 -9.53
C GLY A 50 -7.51 -19.60 -8.36
N ASN A 51 -6.89 -19.12 -7.28
CA ASN A 51 -6.58 -19.90 -6.09
C ASN A 51 -7.65 -19.80 -5.00
N LEU A 52 -8.62 -18.85 -5.11
CA LEU A 52 -9.69 -18.71 -4.11
C LEU A 52 -10.52 -20.00 -3.99
N GLY A 53 -10.78 -20.42 -2.74
CA GLY A 53 -11.47 -21.66 -2.42
C GLY A 53 -10.59 -22.92 -2.44
N TRP A 54 -9.30 -22.80 -2.82
CA TRP A 54 -8.39 -23.95 -2.78
C TRP A 54 -8.17 -24.44 -1.36
N LYS A 55 -8.12 -25.78 -1.18
CA LYS A 55 -7.94 -26.44 0.12
C LYS A 55 -6.54 -26.99 0.26
N SER A 56 -5.90 -26.67 1.37
CA SER A 56 -4.59 -27.20 1.74
C SER A 56 -4.60 -28.70 1.94
N ASP A 57 -3.59 -29.41 1.43
CA ASP A 57 -3.38 -30.82 1.78
C ASP A 57 -3.07 -30.91 3.29
N PRO A 58 -3.76 -31.80 4.05
CA PRO A 58 -3.45 -32.02 5.47
C PRO A 58 -2.00 -32.44 5.79
N LYS A 59 -1.22 -32.81 4.77
CA LYS A 59 0.20 -33.13 4.92
C LYS A 59 1.09 -31.89 5.07
N PHE A 60 0.60 -30.72 4.71
CA PHE A 60 1.36 -29.48 4.94
C PHE A 60 1.49 -29.19 6.44
N PRO A 61 2.62 -28.63 6.90
CA PRO A 61 2.87 -28.36 8.31
C PRO A 61 1.96 -27.26 8.87
N VAL A 62 1.34 -26.45 8.01
CA VAL A 62 0.36 -25.41 8.34
C VAL A 62 -0.75 -25.42 7.29
N ASN A 63 -1.97 -25.12 7.72
CA ASN A 63 -3.07 -24.94 6.80
C ASN A 63 -2.88 -23.65 5.99
N ILE A 64 -2.81 -23.75 4.67
CA ILE A 64 -2.70 -22.63 3.73
C ILE A 64 -3.91 -22.58 2.78
N SER A 65 -5.06 -23.10 3.21
CA SER A 65 -6.30 -22.99 2.45
C SER A 65 -6.65 -21.54 2.17
N ARG A 66 -7.21 -21.28 1.00
CA ARG A 66 -7.62 -19.93 0.58
C ARG A 66 -9.06 -19.64 1.02
N VAL A 67 -9.36 -18.38 1.23
CA VAL A 67 -10.72 -17.90 1.48
C VAL A 67 -11.65 -18.22 0.30
N GLU A 68 -12.94 -18.36 0.55
CA GLU A 68 -13.93 -18.59 -0.50
C GLU A 68 -14.20 -17.29 -1.27
N LYS A 69 -14.57 -17.39 -2.55
CA LYS A 69 -14.88 -16.24 -3.40
C LYS A 69 -15.98 -15.35 -2.83
N GLU A 70 -16.99 -16.00 -2.25
CA GLU A 70 -18.16 -15.36 -1.67
C GLU A 70 -17.83 -14.50 -0.44
N GLU A 71 -16.72 -14.79 0.25
CA GLU A 71 -16.29 -14.05 1.44
C GLU A 71 -15.53 -12.75 1.10
N VAL A 72 -14.89 -12.67 -0.08
CA VAL A 72 -13.92 -11.61 -0.40
C VAL A 72 -14.45 -10.21 -0.13
N ARG A 73 -15.64 -9.89 -0.63
CA ARG A 73 -16.24 -8.56 -0.49
C ARG A 73 -16.44 -8.16 0.97
N GLU A 74 -16.99 -9.06 1.77
CA GLU A 74 -17.34 -8.76 3.16
C GLU A 74 -16.12 -8.82 4.07
N LEU A 75 -15.24 -9.80 3.87
CA LEU A 75 -14.04 -9.97 4.67
C LEU A 75 -13.12 -8.74 4.55
N TYR A 76 -12.86 -8.29 3.32
CA TYR A 76 -11.89 -7.20 3.10
C TYR A 76 -12.53 -5.81 2.95
N ARG A 77 -13.80 -5.62 3.30
CA ARG A 77 -14.56 -4.37 3.07
C ARG A 77 -13.93 -3.10 3.62
N ASN A 78 -13.14 -3.19 4.70
CA ASN A 78 -12.45 -2.06 5.34
C ASN A 78 -10.99 -1.92 4.88
N HIS A 79 -10.55 -2.79 3.97
CA HIS A 79 -9.21 -2.93 3.47
C HIS A 79 -9.20 -2.86 1.94
N GLU A 80 -8.02 -2.86 1.35
CA GLU A 80 -7.86 -2.94 -0.09
C GLU A 80 -7.61 -4.39 -0.52
N VAL A 81 -8.16 -4.77 -1.66
CA VAL A 81 -7.77 -5.99 -2.37
C VAL A 81 -6.85 -5.59 -3.53
N GLY A 82 -5.69 -6.22 -3.61
CA GLY A 82 -4.74 -6.16 -4.72
C GLY A 82 -4.66 -7.49 -5.46
N GLY A 83 -4.12 -7.47 -6.69
CA GLY A 83 -3.86 -8.68 -7.47
C GLY A 83 -2.55 -9.37 -7.08
N HIS A 84 -2.49 -10.70 -7.33
CA HIS A 84 -1.31 -11.52 -7.05
C HIS A 84 -1.07 -12.61 -8.10
N ALA A 85 -1.43 -12.33 -9.34
CA ALA A 85 -1.54 -13.25 -10.47
C ALA A 85 -2.56 -14.38 -10.24
N LEU A 86 -3.20 -14.81 -11.32
CA LEU A 86 -4.34 -15.74 -11.28
C LEU A 86 -4.07 -17.00 -10.47
N TYR A 87 -2.91 -17.62 -10.70
CA TYR A 87 -2.47 -18.85 -10.05
C TYR A 87 -1.14 -18.71 -9.29
N HIS A 88 -0.78 -17.47 -8.91
CA HIS A 88 0.49 -17.19 -8.23
C HIS A 88 1.70 -17.60 -9.07
N SER A 89 1.63 -17.42 -10.39
CA SER A 89 2.70 -17.76 -11.33
C SER A 89 3.82 -16.70 -11.32
N ASP A 90 5.06 -17.13 -11.58
CA ASP A 90 6.16 -16.20 -11.88
C ASP A 90 5.92 -15.56 -13.25
N ILE A 91 5.22 -14.44 -13.27
CA ILE A 91 4.85 -13.70 -14.49
C ILE A 91 6.08 -13.10 -15.21
N SER A 92 7.24 -13.04 -14.56
CA SER A 92 8.47 -12.51 -15.16
C SER A 92 9.15 -13.53 -16.11
N SER A 93 8.91 -14.81 -15.91
CA SER A 93 9.48 -15.91 -16.69
C SER A 93 8.55 -16.40 -17.80
N LEU A 94 7.26 -16.03 -17.75
CA LEU A 94 6.27 -16.42 -18.76
C LEU A 94 6.42 -15.59 -20.04
N GLY A 95 6.02 -16.15 -21.20
CA GLY A 95 5.84 -15.38 -22.43
C GLY A 95 4.68 -14.37 -22.31
N ALA A 96 4.77 -13.26 -23.04
CA ALA A 96 3.80 -12.15 -22.96
C ALA A 96 2.31 -12.55 -22.93
N PRO A 97 1.81 -13.48 -23.80
CA PRO A 97 0.41 -13.89 -23.75
C PRO A 97 -0.01 -14.50 -22.43
N TYR A 98 0.86 -15.32 -21.83
CA TYR A 98 0.57 -15.98 -20.55
C TYR A 98 0.68 -15.04 -19.35
N SER A 99 1.68 -14.14 -19.36
CA SER A 99 1.80 -13.10 -18.32
C SER A 99 0.57 -12.19 -18.32
N MET A 100 0.14 -11.74 -19.49
CA MET A 100 -1.06 -10.90 -19.61
C MET A 100 -2.34 -11.66 -19.21
N TYR A 101 -2.46 -12.94 -19.54
CA TYR A 101 -3.56 -13.78 -19.11
C TYR A 101 -3.62 -13.87 -17.58
N GLU A 102 -2.51 -14.21 -16.92
CA GLU A 102 -2.41 -14.28 -15.47
C GLU A 102 -2.82 -12.95 -14.79
N ILE A 103 -2.38 -11.83 -15.34
CA ILE A 103 -2.67 -10.49 -14.78
C ILE A 103 -4.12 -10.08 -15.03
N LEU A 104 -4.64 -10.25 -16.24
CA LEU A 104 -5.95 -9.73 -16.62
C LEU A 104 -7.10 -10.58 -16.08
N GLU A 105 -6.98 -11.90 -16.09
CA GLU A 105 -8.02 -12.79 -15.54
C GLU A 105 -8.09 -12.68 -14.02
N ASP A 106 -6.93 -12.54 -13.36
CA ASP A 106 -6.86 -12.25 -11.93
C ASP A 106 -7.62 -10.97 -11.60
N LYS A 107 -7.23 -9.87 -12.25
CA LYS A 107 -7.84 -8.56 -12.06
C LYS A 107 -9.34 -8.57 -12.32
N ALA A 108 -9.77 -9.09 -13.45
CA ALA A 108 -11.18 -9.12 -13.84
C ALA A 108 -12.03 -9.98 -12.87
N GLY A 109 -11.46 -11.09 -12.38
CA GLY A 109 -12.12 -11.95 -11.40
C GLY A 109 -12.30 -11.26 -10.05
N LEU A 110 -11.23 -10.65 -9.53
CA LEU A 110 -11.24 -9.94 -8.24
C LEU A 110 -12.12 -8.68 -8.28
N GLU A 111 -12.10 -7.91 -9.37
CA GLU A 111 -12.97 -6.73 -9.53
C GLU A 111 -14.46 -7.07 -9.51
N LYS A 112 -14.87 -8.22 -10.05
CA LYS A 112 -16.25 -8.72 -9.93
C LYS A 112 -16.63 -9.03 -8.48
N LEU A 113 -15.69 -9.56 -7.70
CA LEU A 113 -15.92 -9.88 -6.29
C LEU A 113 -15.96 -8.63 -5.42
N THR A 114 -15.02 -7.72 -5.59
CA THR A 114 -14.89 -6.49 -4.79
C THR A 114 -15.89 -5.42 -5.18
N GLY A 115 -16.18 -5.28 -6.47
CA GLY A 115 -17.08 -4.26 -7.03
C GLY A 115 -16.41 -2.91 -7.29
N TYR A 116 -15.06 -2.87 -7.34
CA TYR A 116 -14.27 -1.69 -7.70
C TYR A 116 -13.03 -2.08 -8.52
N PRO A 117 -12.48 -1.14 -9.32
CA PRO A 117 -11.24 -1.39 -10.07
C PRO A 117 -10.03 -1.56 -9.13
N LEU A 118 -9.27 -2.65 -9.30
CA LEU A 118 -8.04 -2.88 -8.55
C LEU A 118 -6.91 -1.99 -9.07
N VAL A 119 -6.14 -1.41 -8.15
CA VAL A 119 -5.03 -0.52 -8.49
C VAL A 119 -3.67 -1.03 -8.00
N MET A 120 -3.66 -1.98 -7.08
CA MET A 120 -2.44 -2.55 -6.49
C MET A 120 -2.21 -3.99 -6.89
N PHE A 121 -0.93 -4.34 -7.02
CA PHE A 121 -0.45 -5.68 -7.32
C PHE A 121 0.71 -6.06 -6.36
N ALA A 122 0.90 -7.34 -6.08
CA ALA A 122 2.13 -7.85 -5.48
C ALA A 122 2.74 -8.90 -6.40
N TYR A 123 4.05 -8.82 -6.64
CA TYR A 123 4.73 -9.80 -7.49
C TYR A 123 4.82 -11.14 -6.79
N PRO A 124 4.29 -12.24 -7.37
CA PRO A 124 4.53 -13.58 -6.86
C PRO A 124 6.04 -13.84 -6.70
N PHE A 125 6.44 -14.37 -5.53
CA PHE A 125 7.84 -14.59 -5.17
C PHE A 125 8.72 -13.33 -5.16
N GLY A 126 8.16 -12.14 -5.35
CA GLY A 126 8.89 -10.90 -5.55
C GLY A 126 9.61 -10.79 -6.90
N LEU A 127 9.30 -11.67 -7.85
CA LEU A 127 9.98 -11.76 -9.15
C LEU A 127 9.31 -10.84 -10.17
N PHE A 128 10.09 -9.93 -10.76
CA PHE A 128 9.65 -9.01 -11.80
C PHE A 128 10.79 -8.57 -12.71
N ASN A 129 10.45 -7.96 -13.84
CA ASN A 129 11.35 -7.29 -14.77
C ASN A 129 10.63 -6.10 -15.43
N GLU A 130 11.32 -5.34 -16.27
CA GLU A 130 10.72 -4.16 -16.92
C GLU A 130 9.48 -4.50 -17.76
N LYS A 131 9.44 -5.69 -18.38
CA LYS A 131 8.26 -6.12 -19.17
C LYS A 131 7.05 -6.37 -18.26
N THR A 132 7.25 -6.98 -17.09
CA THR A 132 6.14 -7.18 -16.14
C THR A 132 5.59 -5.87 -15.61
N LYS A 133 6.44 -4.86 -15.39
CA LYS A 133 5.98 -3.50 -15.06
C LYS A 133 5.14 -2.89 -16.19
N GLU A 134 5.55 -3.07 -17.43
CA GLU A 134 4.78 -2.61 -18.61
C GLU A 134 3.42 -3.32 -18.68
N TYR A 135 3.36 -4.62 -18.45
CA TYR A 135 2.11 -5.38 -18.45
C TYR A 135 1.14 -4.90 -17.36
N LEU A 136 1.63 -4.62 -16.16
CA LEU A 136 0.82 -4.07 -15.08
C LEU A 136 0.28 -2.68 -15.43
N LYS A 137 1.09 -1.81 -16.06
CA LYS A 137 0.65 -0.50 -16.58
C LYS A 137 -0.47 -0.65 -17.62
N ILE A 138 -0.31 -1.56 -18.58
CA ILE A 138 -1.33 -1.87 -19.60
C ILE A 138 -2.61 -2.39 -18.97
N ALA A 139 -2.50 -3.23 -17.93
CA ALA A 139 -3.64 -3.74 -17.19
C ALA A 139 -4.31 -2.70 -16.27
N GLY A 140 -3.74 -1.49 -16.13
CA GLY A 140 -4.31 -0.40 -15.34
C GLY A 140 -4.01 -0.47 -13.85
N TYR A 141 -3.01 -1.23 -13.41
CA TYR A 141 -2.47 -1.13 -12.07
C TYR A 141 -1.66 0.16 -11.91
N LYS A 142 -1.70 0.77 -10.73
CA LYS A 142 -0.96 2.01 -10.40
C LYS A 142 0.37 1.72 -9.71
N GLY A 143 0.50 0.55 -9.12
CA GLY A 143 1.74 0.15 -8.45
C GLY A 143 1.81 -1.32 -8.12
N ALA A 144 3.01 -1.76 -7.75
CA ALA A 144 3.27 -3.14 -7.39
C ALA A 144 4.32 -3.28 -6.28
N ARG A 145 4.05 -4.15 -5.29
CA ARG A 145 4.94 -4.44 -4.17
C ARG A 145 5.94 -5.52 -4.53
N THR A 146 7.17 -5.27 -4.10
CA THR A 146 8.28 -6.22 -4.12
C THR A 146 8.47 -6.87 -2.73
N VAL A 147 9.46 -7.76 -2.59
CA VAL A 147 9.80 -8.41 -1.30
C VAL A 147 11.10 -7.87 -0.69
N LYS A 148 11.68 -6.82 -1.28
CA LYS A 148 12.98 -6.29 -0.86
C LYS A 148 12.82 -5.41 0.37
N SER A 149 13.26 -5.89 1.53
CA SER A 149 13.30 -5.10 2.77
C SER A 149 14.36 -4.00 2.70
N THR A 150 13.92 -2.75 2.88
CA THR A 150 14.80 -1.57 2.78
C THR A 150 15.37 -1.12 4.12
N GLN A 151 14.74 -1.48 5.22
CA GLN A 151 15.01 -0.95 6.57
C GLN A 151 14.94 0.59 6.62
N SER A 152 14.22 1.21 5.66
CA SER A 152 14.09 2.65 5.46
C SER A 152 12.63 3.08 5.53
N PHE A 153 12.41 4.36 5.83
CA PHE A 153 11.10 5.00 5.83
C PHE A 153 10.91 5.97 4.66
N GLU A 154 11.78 5.91 3.66
CA GLU A 154 11.63 6.73 2.46
C GLU A 154 10.44 6.27 1.61
N LEU A 155 9.77 7.23 0.98
CA LEU A 155 8.74 6.92 -0.01
C LEU A 155 9.35 6.24 -1.24
N PRO A 156 8.64 5.30 -1.88
CA PRO A 156 9.12 4.63 -3.08
C PRO A 156 9.31 5.64 -4.23
N LYS A 157 10.37 5.43 -5.02
CA LYS A 157 10.67 6.24 -6.20
C LYS A 157 9.93 5.76 -7.45
N ASP A 158 9.76 4.46 -7.57
CA ASP A 158 8.98 3.80 -8.64
C ASP A 158 7.75 3.15 -8.01
N PRO A 159 6.53 3.52 -8.42
CA PRO A 159 5.31 2.90 -7.89
C PRO A 159 5.19 1.40 -8.22
N TYR A 160 5.93 0.91 -9.23
CA TYR A 160 6.00 -0.50 -9.58
C TYR A 160 7.15 -1.26 -8.89
N GLU A 161 7.86 -0.60 -8.01
CA GLU A 161 8.88 -1.16 -7.09
C GLU A 161 8.63 -0.65 -5.67
N LEU A 162 7.43 -0.93 -5.13
CA LEU A 162 7.10 -0.62 -3.75
C LEU A 162 7.86 -1.56 -2.82
N ASP A 163 9.09 -1.20 -2.52
CA ASP A 163 9.94 -1.94 -1.59
C ASP A 163 9.45 -1.71 -0.15
N PRO A 164 9.06 -2.75 0.61
CA PRO A 164 8.64 -2.60 2.00
C PRO A 164 9.81 -2.21 2.92
N THR A 165 9.48 -1.63 4.08
CA THR A 165 10.47 -1.40 5.13
C THR A 165 11.01 -2.72 5.65
N CYS A 166 10.12 -3.67 5.98
CA CYS A 166 10.52 -5.01 6.43
C CYS A 166 9.38 -6.03 6.28
N HIS A 167 9.74 -7.31 6.39
CA HIS A 167 8.80 -8.40 6.61
C HIS A 167 8.34 -8.43 8.07
N HIS A 168 7.16 -8.96 8.38
CA HIS A 168 6.66 -9.03 9.76
C HIS A 168 7.49 -9.95 10.67
N ASN A 169 8.28 -10.86 10.10
CA ASN A 169 9.22 -11.72 10.85
C ASN A 169 10.63 -11.10 11.00
N ASP A 170 10.80 -9.82 10.63
CA ASP A 170 12.08 -9.14 10.81
C ASP A 170 12.38 -8.97 12.32
N GLU A 171 13.57 -9.38 12.76
CA GLU A 171 13.99 -9.28 14.16
C GLU A 171 13.95 -7.83 14.70
N LYS A 172 14.07 -6.84 13.81
CA LYS A 172 14.03 -5.41 14.14
C LYS A 172 12.64 -4.79 14.02
N LEU A 173 11.59 -5.58 13.79
CA LEU A 173 10.24 -5.06 13.52
C LEU A 173 9.79 -4.03 14.58
N MET A 174 9.91 -4.37 15.85
CA MET A 174 9.49 -3.47 16.93
C MET A 174 10.44 -2.30 17.14
N GLU A 175 11.76 -2.48 16.93
CA GLU A 175 12.73 -1.38 16.93
C GLU A 175 12.41 -0.36 15.83
N LEU A 176 12.08 -0.84 14.62
CA LEU A 176 11.66 0.00 13.50
C LEU A 176 10.33 0.72 13.80
N ALA A 177 9.37 0.05 14.44
CA ALA A 177 8.11 0.65 14.85
C ALA A 177 8.32 1.79 15.87
N GLU A 178 9.11 1.55 16.91
CA GLU A 178 9.46 2.54 17.94
C GLU A 178 10.18 3.74 17.31
N LYS A 179 11.18 3.48 16.47
CA LYS A 179 11.90 4.52 15.73
C LYS A 179 10.95 5.33 14.85
N PHE A 180 10.04 4.70 14.11
CA PHE A 180 9.11 5.38 13.24
C PHE A 180 8.12 6.25 14.02
N VAL A 181 7.57 5.75 15.11
CA VAL A 181 6.63 6.49 15.96
C VAL A 181 7.30 7.70 16.60
N THR A 182 8.51 7.54 17.14
CA THR A 182 9.19 8.58 17.92
C THR A 182 10.00 9.57 17.08
N MET A 183 10.34 9.22 15.83
CA MET A 183 11.13 10.12 14.99
C MET A 183 10.39 11.41 14.67
N ARG A 184 11.12 12.52 14.69
CA ARG A 184 10.67 13.80 14.14
C ARG A 184 11.14 13.92 12.70
N THR A 185 10.21 14.15 11.78
CA THR A 185 10.51 14.30 10.36
C THR A 185 9.72 15.46 9.77
N PHE A 186 10.36 16.20 8.86
CA PHE A 186 9.73 17.23 8.02
C PHE A 186 9.50 16.72 6.59
N LYS A 187 9.95 15.50 6.30
CA LYS A 187 9.75 14.84 5.00
C LYS A 187 8.68 13.76 5.14
N PRO A 188 7.85 13.55 4.10
CA PRO A 188 6.93 12.43 4.10
C PRO A 188 7.71 11.12 4.24
N SER A 189 7.26 10.29 5.17
CA SER A 189 7.91 9.03 5.52
C SER A 189 6.89 7.91 5.64
N MET A 190 7.26 6.69 5.23
CA MET A 190 6.39 5.52 5.18
C MET A 190 7.00 4.36 5.96
N PHE A 191 6.22 3.78 6.85
CA PHE A 191 6.53 2.47 7.43
C PHE A 191 5.64 1.42 6.78
N TYR A 192 6.25 0.50 6.05
CA TYR A 192 5.59 -0.48 5.23
C TYR A 192 6.00 -1.89 5.66
N VAL A 193 5.05 -2.66 6.22
CA VAL A 193 5.27 -4.04 6.66
C VAL A 193 4.46 -5.00 5.79
N TRP A 194 5.05 -6.15 5.46
CA TRP A 194 4.41 -7.17 4.64
C TRP A 194 4.60 -8.57 5.19
N GLY A 195 3.87 -9.54 4.66
CA GLY A 195 4.01 -10.96 4.99
C GLY A 195 2.84 -11.81 4.52
N HIS A 196 2.72 -13.01 5.11
CA HIS A 196 1.64 -13.96 4.85
C HIS A 196 0.99 -14.35 6.18
N ALA A 197 -0.33 -14.32 6.26
CA ALA A 197 -1.02 -14.57 7.53
C ALA A 197 -0.83 -16.00 8.08
N TYR A 198 -0.62 -17.00 7.20
CA TYR A 198 -0.36 -18.37 7.64
C TYR A 198 0.97 -18.55 8.40
N GLU A 199 1.88 -17.59 8.26
CA GLU A 199 3.17 -17.65 8.96
C GLU A 199 3.02 -17.48 10.47
N PHE A 200 1.98 -16.77 10.92
CA PHE A 200 1.67 -16.63 12.35
C PHE A 200 1.21 -17.97 12.97
N ASP A 201 0.45 -18.78 12.24
CA ASP A 201 0.10 -20.14 12.68
C ASP A 201 1.34 -21.05 12.67
N ARG A 202 2.17 -20.95 11.60
CA ARG A 202 3.38 -21.74 11.46
C ARG A 202 4.38 -21.50 12.59
N ASN A 203 4.49 -20.24 13.03
CA ASN A 203 5.49 -19.81 14.01
C ASN A 203 4.88 -19.67 15.44
N ASP A 204 3.55 -19.89 15.60
CA ASP A 204 2.81 -19.71 16.85
C ASP A 204 3.06 -18.31 17.49
N ASN A 205 2.99 -17.25 16.67
CA ASN A 205 3.43 -15.91 17.06
C ASN A 205 2.46 -14.77 16.64
N TRP A 206 1.16 -14.99 16.73
CA TRP A 206 0.14 -13.97 16.43
C TRP A 206 0.28 -12.67 17.23
N ASP A 207 0.90 -12.75 18.37
CA ASP A 207 1.20 -11.59 19.22
C ASP A 207 2.16 -10.60 18.54
N VAL A 208 2.99 -11.03 17.63
CA VAL A 208 3.92 -10.16 16.88
C VAL A 208 3.14 -9.08 16.14
N ILE A 209 2.16 -9.48 15.32
CA ILE A 209 1.39 -8.51 14.53
C ILE A 209 0.40 -7.72 15.40
N GLU A 210 -0.22 -8.35 16.40
CA GLU A 210 -1.13 -7.64 17.30
C GLU A 210 -0.40 -6.59 18.13
N ASN A 211 0.79 -6.90 18.67
CA ASN A 211 1.62 -5.94 19.41
C ASN A 211 2.09 -4.78 18.53
N LEU A 212 2.49 -5.07 17.27
CA LEU A 212 2.89 -4.04 16.31
C LEU A 212 1.76 -3.03 16.08
N VAL A 213 0.59 -3.51 15.64
CA VAL A 213 -0.50 -2.60 15.26
C VAL A 213 -1.10 -1.89 16.46
N LYS A 214 -1.14 -2.56 17.63
CA LYS A 214 -1.52 -1.95 18.90
C LYS A 214 -0.59 -0.79 19.25
N TYR A 215 0.73 -1.04 19.25
CA TYR A 215 1.74 -0.03 19.59
C TYR A 215 1.63 1.19 18.68
N ILE A 216 1.55 0.98 17.37
CA ILE A 216 1.46 2.08 16.39
C ILE A 216 0.14 2.83 16.53
N SER A 217 -0.99 2.13 16.73
CA SER A 217 -2.30 2.76 16.92
C SER A 217 -2.37 3.61 18.19
N GLU A 218 -1.81 3.13 19.29
CA GLU A 218 -1.84 3.82 20.59
C GLU A 218 -0.87 5.02 20.65
N ASN A 219 0.24 5.00 19.90
CA ASN A 219 1.31 5.99 19.99
C ASN A 219 1.50 6.84 18.72
N GLY A 220 0.83 6.52 17.61
CA GLY A 220 1.01 7.11 16.31
C GLY A 220 -0.09 8.11 15.90
N GLN A 221 -0.47 9.08 16.76
CA GLN A 221 -1.52 10.07 16.45
C GLN A 221 -1.17 10.93 15.22
N ASP A 222 0.11 11.12 14.93
CA ASP A 222 0.65 11.84 13.78
C ASP A 222 0.92 10.94 12.56
N ILE A 223 0.42 9.70 12.58
CA ILE A 223 0.56 8.72 11.50
C ILE A 223 -0.78 8.55 10.76
N TRP A 224 -0.75 8.61 9.44
CA TRP A 224 -1.88 8.23 8.60
C TRP A 224 -1.87 6.72 8.37
N PHE A 225 -2.97 6.03 8.65
CA PHE A 225 -3.15 4.61 8.37
C PHE A 225 -3.86 4.46 7.03
N ALA A 226 -3.17 3.90 6.04
CA ALA A 226 -3.67 3.86 4.68
C ALA A 226 -3.32 2.54 3.97
N THR A 227 -4.10 2.19 2.96
CA THR A 227 -3.77 1.12 2.03
C THR A 227 -2.70 1.57 1.04
N ASN A 228 -2.09 0.64 0.32
CA ASN A 228 -1.08 0.97 -0.68
C ASN A 228 -1.67 1.84 -1.80
N GLY A 229 -2.89 1.53 -2.25
CA GLY A 229 -3.58 2.31 -3.28
C GLY A 229 -3.92 3.72 -2.82
N GLU A 230 -4.43 3.90 -1.58
CA GLU A 230 -4.68 5.23 -1.01
C GLU A 230 -3.42 6.09 -0.99
N ILE A 231 -2.26 5.50 -0.63
CA ILE A 231 -0.97 6.20 -0.62
C ILE A 231 -0.55 6.63 -2.03
N LEU A 232 -0.64 5.71 -3.00
CA LEU A 232 -0.25 6.03 -4.38
C LEU A 232 -1.15 7.07 -5.01
N ASP A 233 -2.48 6.99 -4.79
CA ASP A 233 -3.43 7.97 -5.28
C ASP A 233 -3.13 9.36 -4.71
N TYR A 234 -2.79 9.43 -3.43
CA TYR A 234 -2.45 10.69 -2.77
C TYR A 234 -1.12 11.27 -3.27
N ILE A 235 -0.09 10.43 -3.43
CA ILE A 235 1.20 10.85 -4.01
C ILE A 235 1.03 11.33 -5.44
N GLN A 236 0.22 10.62 -6.25
CA GLN A 236 -0.06 11.00 -7.63
C GLN A 236 -0.79 12.34 -7.70
N ALA A 237 -1.80 12.56 -6.84
CA ALA A 237 -2.50 13.83 -6.76
C ALA A 237 -1.54 15.00 -6.44
N TYR A 238 -0.62 14.80 -5.49
CA TYR A 238 0.43 15.78 -5.19
C TYR A 238 1.35 16.03 -6.39
N GLN A 239 1.73 14.99 -7.13
CA GLN A 239 2.60 15.12 -8.31
C GLN A 239 1.94 15.89 -9.47
N MET A 240 0.61 15.90 -9.54
CA MET A 240 -0.18 16.62 -10.55
C MET A 240 -0.31 18.11 -10.26
N ILE A 241 0.06 18.60 -9.06
CA ILE A 241 -0.07 20.00 -8.68
C ILE A 241 0.75 20.89 -9.60
N GLU A 242 0.12 21.99 -10.05
CA GLU A 242 0.67 22.99 -10.96
C GLU A 242 0.86 24.33 -10.23
N TYR A 243 1.94 25.04 -10.54
CA TYR A 243 2.29 26.32 -9.93
C TYR A 243 2.30 27.42 -10.97
N SER A 244 1.83 28.64 -10.60
CA SER A 244 2.11 29.83 -11.38
C SER A 244 3.62 30.14 -11.39
N VAL A 245 4.08 30.90 -12.39
CA VAL A 245 5.51 31.20 -12.55
C VAL A 245 6.08 31.97 -11.34
N ASP A 246 5.27 32.84 -10.76
CA ASP A 246 5.61 33.66 -9.59
C ASP A 246 5.36 32.95 -8.24
N GLY A 247 4.75 31.75 -8.28
CA GLY A 247 4.43 30.97 -7.10
C GLY A 247 3.22 31.46 -6.29
N SER A 248 2.53 32.49 -6.77
CA SER A 248 1.36 33.08 -6.08
C SER A 248 0.11 32.23 -6.14
N MET A 249 0.02 31.30 -7.10
CA MET A 249 -1.13 30.41 -7.28
C MET A 249 -0.71 28.96 -7.42
N ILE A 250 -1.50 28.08 -6.81
CA ILE A 250 -1.32 26.64 -6.91
C ILE A 250 -2.66 26.02 -7.38
N ARG A 251 -2.62 25.27 -8.48
CA ARG A 251 -3.76 24.51 -8.99
C ARG A 251 -3.62 23.04 -8.61
N ASN A 252 -4.66 22.49 -8.01
CA ASN A 252 -4.83 21.05 -7.82
C ASN A 252 -5.82 20.50 -8.86
N PRO A 253 -5.36 19.89 -9.97
CA PRO A 253 -6.25 19.34 -11.00
C PRO A 253 -6.83 17.99 -10.65
N SER A 254 -6.42 17.38 -9.55
CA SER A 254 -6.87 16.05 -9.14
C SER A 254 -8.26 16.06 -8.50
N ALA A 255 -8.81 14.86 -8.24
CA ALA A 255 -10.06 14.66 -7.52
C ALA A 255 -9.88 14.50 -5.99
N ILE A 256 -8.66 14.71 -5.47
CA ILE A 256 -8.28 14.50 -4.08
C ILE A 256 -7.78 15.82 -3.49
N ASP A 257 -8.26 16.20 -2.31
CA ASP A 257 -7.67 17.30 -1.55
C ASP A 257 -6.24 16.95 -1.16
N VAL A 258 -5.28 17.83 -1.43
CA VAL A 258 -3.87 17.61 -1.13
C VAL A 258 -3.39 18.61 -0.08
N GLU A 259 -2.76 18.11 0.97
CA GLU A 259 -2.17 18.95 2.01
C GLU A 259 -0.67 19.15 1.76
N ILE A 260 -0.20 20.37 1.93
CA ILE A 260 1.21 20.73 1.77
C ILE A 260 1.71 21.60 2.94
N MET A 261 3.01 21.54 3.17
CA MET A 261 3.72 22.54 3.92
C MET A 261 4.39 23.48 2.93
N THR A 262 4.03 24.76 2.93
CA THR A 262 4.65 25.76 2.07
C THR A 262 6.11 26.03 2.50
N ALA A 263 6.89 26.69 1.65
CA ALA A 263 8.24 27.11 1.97
C ALA A 263 8.32 28.03 3.21
N PHE A 264 7.22 28.67 3.57
CA PHE A 264 7.10 29.56 4.74
C PHE A 264 6.65 28.85 6.02
N GLY A 265 6.51 27.51 5.98
CA GLY A 265 6.08 26.72 7.13
C GLY A 265 4.59 26.81 7.42
N GLN A 266 3.79 27.25 6.46
CA GLN A 266 2.32 27.27 6.56
C GLN A 266 1.74 25.98 6.00
N LYS A 267 0.74 25.42 6.67
CA LYS A 267 -0.03 24.28 6.16
C LYS A 267 -1.16 24.79 5.28
N GLU A 268 -1.25 24.26 4.07
CA GLU A 268 -2.30 24.58 3.10
C GLU A 268 -3.01 23.33 2.64
N ILE A 269 -4.33 23.45 2.43
CA ILE A 269 -5.16 22.39 1.84
C ILE A 269 -5.56 22.82 0.44
N LEU A 270 -4.96 22.19 -0.54
CA LEU A 270 -5.28 22.42 -1.94
C LEU A 270 -6.50 21.59 -2.32
N LYS A 271 -7.66 22.22 -2.36
CA LYS A 271 -8.92 21.56 -2.67
C LYS A 271 -8.93 20.96 -4.06
N ALA A 272 -9.54 19.78 -4.20
CA ALA A 272 -9.71 19.08 -5.47
C ALA A 272 -10.33 19.96 -6.55
N GLY A 273 -9.73 20.00 -7.74
CA GLY A 273 -10.23 20.74 -8.89
C GLY A 273 -10.15 22.27 -8.79
N THR A 274 -9.45 22.84 -7.79
CA THR A 274 -9.42 24.29 -7.56
C THR A 274 -8.04 24.92 -7.77
N VAL A 275 -8.04 26.25 -7.82
CA VAL A 275 -6.83 27.10 -7.72
C VAL A 275 -6.85 27.77 -6.34
N THR A 276 -5.75 27.70 -5.63
CA THR A 276 -5.54 28.33 -4.33
C THR A 276 -4.52 29.48 -4.51
N GLU A 277 -4.89 30.68 -4.06
CA GLU A 277 -3.93 31.80 -3.96
C GLU A 277 -3.12 31.62 -2.69
N ILE A 278 -1.80 31.61 -2.83
CA ILE A 278 -0.88 31.62 -1.70
C ILE A 278 -0.53 33.08 -1.46
N GLY A 279 -0.87 33.58 -0.28
CA GLY A 279 -0.63 34.99 0.06
C GLY A 279 0.80 35.44 -0.23
N GLU A 280 0.94 36.74 -0.55
CA GLU A 280 2.20 37.34 -1.00
C GLU A 280 3.38 36.92 -0.14
N THR A 281 4.39 36.38 -0.80
CA THR A 281 5.73 36.20 -0.26
C THR A 281 6.31 37.55 0.04
N PRO A 282 6.73 37.90 1.27
CA PRO A 282 7.66 39.00 1.45
C PRO A 282 8.94 38.62 0.71
N LEU A 283 9.28 39.36 -0.31
CA LEU A 283 10.56 39.33 -1.01
C LEU A 283 11.73 39.61 -0.03
#